data_f327f73c001336721e9ae6617b3357f3
#
_entry.id   f327f73c001336721e9ae6617b3357f3
#
_cell.length_a   1.000
_cell.length_b   1.000
_cell.length_c   1.000
_cell.angle_alpha   90.00
_cell.angle_beta   90.00
_cell.angle_gamma   90.00
#
_symmetry.space_group_name_H-M   'P 1'
#
loop_
_entity.id
_entity.type
_entity.pdbx_description
1 polymer ?
#
loop_
_entity_poly.entity_id
_entity_poly.type
_entity_poly.pdbx_seq_one_letter_code
_entity_poly.pdbx_strand_id
1 'polypeptide(L)'
;MAGNQLAIRAQTLSRLEIEAVNSGASYGPWIEQPGGKDLISFDPSDGTPIATVRMAVEEDYDDVLYEAAKAFEKWRMYPAPKRGVIVREIGDELRKYKQDLGTLVSLEMGKSLQEGLGEVQEMIDIADFAVGLSRQLHGLTMHSERPRHRMYEQWHPLGIVGVISAFNFPVAVWSWNALIAAVCGDVIVWKPSPETPLTAIAVQKICNRVMDRHGWTGVFNLIIGEVEIVGERLLQDRRIPLISATGSTAMGRHVAEVVGHRLGRTLLELGGNNGVIIMPDANLDLALRAAVFGALGTAGQRCTTLRRLFLHKSIAPQFTERLIAAYKTVKIGSPLDPATLLGPLVNETAVRRMQEGLQEIRLQGGELLYGGNPLGGNYVQPAIVRTQSRMPLLKLEIFAPILYVLEFETLDEVIRWHNDVPQGLSSALFTTSLNAAETFLSPIGSDCGIANVNIGTSGAEIGGAFGGEKETGGGRESGSDAWKSYMRRQTVTINWSDELPLAQGIEFPL
;
A
#
# COMPACT_ATOMS: atom_id res chain seq x y z
N MET A 1 -23.90 23.43 7.67
CA MET A 1 -22.95 22.37 7.25
C MET A 1 -21.73 22.30 8.19
N ALA A 2 -21.02 23.38 8.47
CA ALA A 2 -19.84 23.35 9.37
C ALA A 2 -20.10 22.80 10.79
N GLY A 3 -21.21 23.18 11.45
CA GLY A 3 -21.56 22.67 12.79
C GLY A 3 -21.78 21.15 12.84
N ASN A 4 -22.29 20.54 11.77
CA ASN A 4 -22.49 19.10 11.70
C ASN A 4 -21.16 18.34 11.52
N GLN A 5 -20.21 18.91 10.77
CA GLN A 5 -18.88 18.30 10.57
C GLN A 5 -18.07 18.32 11.87
N LEU A 6 -18.11 19.41 12.64
CA LEU A 6 -17.48 19.48 13.96
C LEU A 6 -18.06 18.44 14.94
N ALA A 7 -19.38 18.23 14.93
CA ALA A 7 -20.01 17.21 15.77
C ALA A 7 -19.59 15.79 15.35
N ILE A 8 -19.56 15.49 14.05
CA ILE A 8 -19.09 14.20 13.52
C ILE A 8 -17.63 13.96 13.94
N ARG A 9 -16.76 14.95 13.76
CA ARG A 9 -15.34 14.86 14.16
C ARG A 9 -15.20 14.56 15.66
N ALA A 10 -15.86 15.35 16.53
CA ALA A 10 -15.80 15.15 17.97
C ALA A 10 -16.29 13.76 18.39
N GLN A 11 -17.39 13.29 17.81
CA GLN A 11 -17.92 11.95 18.07
C GLN A 11 -16.94 10.85 17.60
N THR A 12 -16.35 10.98 16.41
CA THR A 12 -15.41 10.03 15.87
C THR A 12 -14.17 9.89 16.76
N LEU A 13 -13.57 11.01 17.15
CA LEU A 13 -12.40 11.02 18.02
C LEU A 13 -12.72 10.38 19.39
N SER A 14 -13.86 10.73 19.98
CA SER A 14 -14.29 10.15 21.26
C SER A 14 -14.50 8.63 21.17
N ARG A 15 -15.16 8.14 20.13
CA ARG A 15 -15.42 6.70 19.96
C ARG A 15 -14.15 5.88 19.67
N LEU A 16 -13.17 6.47 19.01
CA LEU A 16 -11.85 5.89 18.77
C LEU A 16 -10.88 6.15 19.92
N GLU A 17 -11.32 6.81 20.97
CA GLU A 17 -10.51 7.16 22.16
C GLU A 17 -9.28 8.01 21.80
N ILE A 18 -9.36 8.83 20.74
CA ILE A 18 -8.30 9.79 20.38
C ILE A 18 -8.40 10.99 21.31
N GLU A 19 -7.36 11.22 22.06
CA GLU A 19 -7.24 12.31 23.02
C GLU A 19 -6.61 13.56 22.37
N ALA A 20 -6.62 14.68 23.09
CA ALA A 20 -6.00 15.92 22.63
C ALA A 20 -4.48 15.73 22.42
N VAL A 21 -3.82 14.94 23.27
CA VAL A 21 -2.42 14.52 23.14
C VAL A 21 -2.36 13.01 23.31
N ASN A 22 -1.78 12.33 22.33
CA ASN A 22 -1.67 10.87 22.28
C ASN A 22 -0.20 10.44 22.32
N SER A 23 0.08 9.27 22.87
CA SER A 23 1.39 8.67 22.78
C SER A 23 1.70 8.15 21.38
N GLY A 24 2.92 8.36 20.91
CA GLY A 24 3.43 7.84 19.65
C GLY A 24 4.11 6.47 19.75
N ALA A 25 4.07 5.79 20.90
CA ALA A 25 4.71 4.49 21.08
C ALA A 25 3.85 3.52 21.90
N SER A 26 3.72 2.28 21.40
CA SER A 26 3.00 1.19 22.07
C SER A 26 3.58 -0.16 21.71
N TYR A 27 3.68 -1.05 22.70
CA TYR A 27 3.96 -2.48 22.53
C TYR A 27 2.82 -3.37 23.08
N GLY A 28 1.60 -2.85 23.12
CA GLY A 28 0.39 -3.25 23.83
C GLY A 28 0.11 -2.16 24.84
N PRO A 29 0.74 -2.11 26.02
CA PRO A 29 0.82 -0.90 26.82
C PRO A 29 1.36 0.28 26.01
N TRP A 30 0.81 1.48 26.27
CA TRP A 30 1.32 2.73 25.73
C TRP A 30 2.47 3.23 26.59
N ILE A 31 3.53 3.75 25.96
CA ILE A 31 4.53 4.54 26.66
C ILE A 31 3.87 5.88 27.02
N GLU A 32 3.70 6.17 28.32
CA GLU A 32 2.89 7.32 28.76
C GLU A 32 3.47 8.66 28.32
N GLN A 33 4.80 8.80 28.33
CA GLN A 33 5.50 10.04 28.00
C GLN A 33 6.69 9.78 27.09
N PRO A 34 6.46 9.53 25.79
CA PRO A 34 7.57 9.43 24.84
C PRO A 34 8.40 10.70 24.82
N GLY A 35 9.72 10.56 24.62
CA GLY A 35 10.69 11.64 24.79
C GLY A 35 10.76 12.67 23.65
N GLY A 36 10.02 12.48 22.55
CA GLY A 36 10.15 13.30 21.34
C GLY A 36 9.28 14.55 21.33
N LYS A 37 9.33 15.25 20.19
CA LYS A 37 8.55 16.47 19.95
C LYS A 37 7.07 16.14 19.71
N ASP A 38 6.25 17.17 19.81
CA ASP A 38 4.84 17.09 19.41
C ASP A 38 4.70 17.13 17.90
N LEU A 39 3.92 16.19 17.36
CA LEU A 39 3.46 16.13 15.98
C LEU A 39 1.97 16.48 15.97
N ILE A 40 1.59 17.55 15.28
CA ILE A 40 0.18 17.94 15.13
C ILE A 40 -0.35 17.33 13.85
N SER A 41 -1.43 16.57 13.95
CA SER A 41 -2.21 16.10 12.79
C SER A 41 -3.23 17.16 12.40
N PHE A 42 -3.34 17.44 11.10
CA PHE A 42 -4.24 18.45 10.54
C PHE A 42 -5.28 17.83 9.61
N ASP A 43 -6.46 18.42 9.59
CA ASP A 43 -7.47 18.15 8.57
C ASP A 43 -7.07 18.89 7.28
N PRO A 44 -6.73 18.18 6.19
CA PRO A 44 -6.32 18.84 4.94
C PRO A 44 -7.45 19.62 4.27
N SER A 45 -8.70 19.43 4.68
CA SER A 45 -9.86 20.10 4.10
C SER A 45 -10.01 21.55 4.52
N ASP A 46 -9.55 21.90 5.73
CA ASP A 46 -9.66 23.25 6.28
C ASP A 46 -8.41 23.74 7.01
N GLY A 47 -7.38 22.89 7.14
CA GLY A 47 -6.12 23.21 7.81
C GLY A 47 -6.23 23.25 9.34
N THR A 48 -7.35 22.82 9.94
CA THR A 48 -7.51 22.82 11.39
C THR A 48 -6.78 21.64 12.04
N PRO A 49 -6.16 21.84 13.23
CA PRO A 49 -5.52 20.76 13.97
C PRO A 49 -6.57 19.75 14.44
N ILE A 50 -6.29 18.45 14.32
CA ILE A 50 -7.16 17.36 14.79
C ILE A 50 -6.80 16.98 16.21
N ALA A 51 -5.56 16.54 16.43
CA ALA A 51 -5.00 16.18 17.71
C ALA A 51 -3.46 16.20 17.62
N THR A 52 -2.80 16.03 18.76
CA THR A 52 -1.35 15.99 18.87
C THR A 52 -0.88 14.58 19.19
N VAL A 53 0.29 14.20 18.67
CA VAL A 53 0.99 12.97 19.01
C VAL A 53 2.36 13.32 19.59
N ARG A 54 2.66 12.86 20.81
CA ARG A 54 3.99 12.93 21.37
C ARG A 54 4.85 11.85 20.72
N MET A 55 5.82 12.26 19.89
CA MET A 55 6.68 11.35 19.14
C MET A 55 7.64 10.57 20.04
N ALA A 56 8.01 9.38 19.57
CA ALA A 56 9.02 8.54 20.19
C ALA A 56 10.45 8.99 19.84
N VAL A 57 11.39 8.68 20.72
CA VAL A 57 12.84 8.81 20.53
C VAL A 57 13.52 7.45 20.50
N GLU A 58 14.85 7.40 20.51
CA GLU A 58 15.63 6.15 20.44
C GLU A 58 15.38 5.22 21.62
N GLU A 59 15.23 5.77 22.82
CA GLU A 59 14.97 5.02 24.05
C GLU A 59 13.60 4.32 23.98
N ASP A 60 12.56 5.05 23.54
CA ASP A 60 11.21 4.49 23.35
C ASP A 60 11.22 3.40 22.29
N TYR A 61 12.01 3.59 21.22
CA TYR A 61 12.21 2.59 20.17
C TYR A 61 12.83 1.31 20.74
N ASP A 62 13.87 1.42 21.53
CA ASP A 62 14.55 0.25 22.11
C ASP A 62 13.64 -0.53 23.06
N ASP A 63 12.79 0.13 23.83
CA ASP A 63 11.76 -0.51 24.67
C ASP A 63 10.74 -1.28 23.83
N VAL A 64 10.21 -0.68 22.76
CA VAL A 64 9.27 -1.33 21.83
C VAL A 64 9.93 -2.55 21.20
N LEU A 65 11.16 -2.45 20.72
CA LEU A 65 11.87 -3.55 20.06
C LEU A 65 12.24 -4.68 21.05
N TYR A 66 12.54 -4.34 22.30
CA TYR A 66 12.80 -5.32 23.35
C TYR A 66 11.55 -6.19 23.61
N GLU A 67 10.38 -5.56 23.81
CA GLU A 67 9.13 -6.30 24.04
C GLU A 67 8.66 -7.07 22.78
N ALA A 68 8.88 -6.51 21.60
CA ALA A 68 8.61 -7.23 20.33
C ALA A 68 9.48 -8.50 20.22
N ALA A 69 10.77 -8.42 20.51
CA ALA A 69 11.67 -9.58 20.45
C ALA A 69 11.26 -10.67 21.46
N LYS A 70 10.90 -10.28 22.66
CA LYS A 70 10.43 -11.17 23.73
C LYS A 70 9.06 -11.82 23.37
N ALA A 71 8.17 -11.06 22.73
CA ALA A 71 6.91 -11.60 22.23
C ALA A 71 7.12 -12.64 21.13
N PHE A 72 8.05 -12.37 20.19
CA PHE A 72 8.35 -13.28 19.10
C PHE A 72 8.76 -14.69 19.58
N GLU A 73 9.54 -14.80 20.64
CA GLU A 73 9.96 -16.08 21.20
C GLU A 73 8.78 -17.01 21.54
N LYS A 74 7.67 -16.45 21.98
CA LYS A 74 6.45 -17.17 22.35
C LYS A 74 5.47 -17.28 21.18
N TRP A 75 5.29 -16.17 20.42
CA TRP A 75 4.32 -16.08 19.33
C TRP A 75 4.63 -17.05 18.20
N ARG A 76 5.89 -17.20 17.82
CA ARG A 76 6.33 -18.18 16.80
C ARG A 76 5.98 -19.64 17.14
N MET A 77 5.83 -19.96 18.42
CA MET A 77 5.46 -21.30 18.90
C MET A 77 3.95 -21.46 19.09
N TYR A 78 3.18 -20.36 19.06
CA TYR A 78 1.73 -20.41 19.17
C TYR A 78 1.15 -20.93 17.84
N PRO A 79 0.28 -21.97 17.85
CA PRO A 79 -0.17 -22.61 16.60
C PRO A 79 -0.84 -21.61 15.62
N ALA A 80 -0.49 -21.69 14.33
CA ALA A 80 -1.02 -20.76 13.31
C ALA A 80 -2.55 -20.65 13.30
N PRO A 81 -3.35 -21.74 13.40
CA PRO A 81 -4.80 -21.62 13.48
C PRO A 81 -5.29 -20.87 14.72
N LYS A 82 -4.55 -20.89 15.83
CA LYS A 82 -4.88 -20.11 17.03
C LYS A 82 -4.53 -18.63 16.83
N ARG A 83 -3.41 -18.32 16.14
CA ARG A 83 -3.11 -16.95 15.71
C ARG A 83 -4.22 -16.42 14.80
N GLY A 84 -4.72 -17.25 13.87
CA GLY A 84 -5.85 -16.94 13.01
C GLY A 84 -7.13 -16.58 13.77
N VAL A 85 -7.41 -17.22 14.91
CA VAL A 85 -8.55 -16.85 15.77
C VAL A 85 -8.41 -15.42 16.29
N ILE A 86 -7.23 -15.04 16.76
CA ILE A 86 -6.97 -13.68 17.26
C ILE A 86 -7.09 -12.66 16.12
N VAL A 87 -6.54 -12.96 14.94
CA VAL A 87 -6.67 -12.09 13.76
C VAL A 87 -8.14 -11.94 13.33
N ARG A 88 -8.96 -13.00 13.43
CA ARG A 88 -10.40 -12.90 13.19
C ARG A 88 -11.06 -11.91 14.15
N GLU A 89 -10.73 -11.97 15.44
CA GLU A 89 -11.28 -11.06 16.43
C GLU A 89 -10.86 -9.60 16.19
N ILE A 90 -9.63 -9.36 15.68
CA ILE A 90 -9.23 -8.03 15.19
C ILE A 90 -10.14 -7.60 14.04
N GLY A 91 -10.39 -8.46 13.05
CA GLY A 91 -11.32 -8.19 11.95
C GLY A 91 -12.74 -7.87 12.45
N ASP A 92 -13.22 -8.59 13.47
CA ASP A 92 -14.53 -8.36 14.09
C ASP A 92 -14.60 -7.00 14.82
N GLU A 93 -13.53 -6.59 15.52
CA GLU A 93 -13.44 -5.25 16.09
C GLU A 93 -13.38 -4.17 15.00
N LEU A 94 -12.60 -4.37 13.93
CA LEU A 94 -12.56 -3.43 12.80
C LEU A 94 -13.95 -3.24 12.16
N ARG A 95 -14.78 -4.29 12.06
CA ARG A 95 -16.19 -4.18 11.60
C ARG A 95 -17.01 -3.27 12.48
N LYS A 96 -16.85 -3.35 13.80
CA LYS A 96 -17.58 -2.50 14.75
C LYS A 96 -17.21 -1.03 14.63
N TYR A 97 -15.93 -0.75 14.39
CA TYR A 97 -15.38 0.60 14.28
C TYR A 97 -15.27 1.12 12.84
N LYS A 98 -15.77 0.37 11.85
CA LYS A 98 -15.61 0.73 10.43
C LYS A 98 -16.03 2.15 10.12
N GLN A 99 -17.19 2.58 10.62
CA GLN A 99 -17.70 3.93 10.36
C GLN A 99 -16.79 5.00 10.96
N ASP A 100 -16.36 4.83 12.20
CA ASP A 100 -15.56 5.81 12.91
C ASP A 100 -14.12 5.85 12.35
N LEU A 101 -13.49 4.68 12.11
CA LEU A 101 -12.16 4.60 11.55
C LEU A 101 -12.10 5.12 10.11
N GLY A 102 -13.09 4.77 9.26
CA GLY A 102 -13.19 5.31 7.89
C GLY A 102 -13.39 6.82 7.87
N THR A 103 -14.16 7.36 8.82
CA THR A 103 -14.32 8.81 9.01
C THR A 103 -13.00 9.46 9.42
N LEU A 104 -12.24 8.84 10.34
CA LEU A 104 -10.92 9.37 10.75
C LEU A 104 -9.92 9.34 9.59
N VAL A 105 -9.91 8.28 8.77
CA VAL A 105 -9.10 8.22 7.53
C VAL A 105 -9.43 9.40 6.61
N SER A 106 -10.72 9.71 6.42
CA SER A 106 -11.13 10.83 5.58
C SER A 106 -10.76 12.19 6.17
N LEU A 107 -10.85 12.34 7.49
CA LEU A 107 -10.47 13.56 8.21
C LEU A 107 -8.96 13.84 8.12
N GLU A 108 -8.13 12.81 8.25
CA GLU A 108 -6.69 12.96 8.37
C GLU A 108 -5.98 12.99 7.00
N MET A 109 -6.51 12.24 6.02
CA MET A 109 -5.90 12.10 4.71
C MET A 109 -6.57 12.95 3.61
N GLY A 110 -7.85 13.29 3.79
CA GLY A 110 -8.60 14.09 2.82
C GLY A 110 -9.35 13.30 1.74
N LYS A 111 -9.28 11.97 1.70
CA LYS A 111 -10.08 11.16 0.75
C LYS A 111 -11.57 11.17 1.11
N SER A 112 -12.43 10.94 0.12
CA SER A 112 -13.89 10.91 0.35
C SER A 112 -14.26 9.86 1.41
N LEU A 113 -15.38 10.08 2.10
CA LEU A 113 -15.87 9.15 3.14
C LEU A 113 -16.03 7.73 2.61
N GLN A 114 -16.50 7.57 1.37
CA GLN A 114 -16.65 6.25 0.76
C GLN A 114 -15.32 5.53 0.58
N GLU A 115 -14.26 6.27 0.22
CA GLU A 115 -12.91 5.72 0.11
C GLU A 115 -12.33 5.38 1.48
N GLY A 116 -12.56 6.22 2.50
CA GLY A 116 -12.15 5.91 3.87
C GLY A 116 -12.83 4.64 4.42
N LEU A 117 -14.12 4.48 4.17
CA LEU A 117 -14.87 3.27 4.54
C LEU A 117 -14.39 2.03 3.74
N GLY A 118 -14.08 2.22 2.45
CA GLY A 118 -13.52 1.18 1.59
C GLY A 118 -12.17 0.68 2.10
N GLU A 119 -11.31 1.58 2.56
CA GLU A 119 -10.01 1.24 3.12
C GLU A 119 -10.13 0.36 4.39
N VAL A 120 -11.06 0.68 5.28
CA VAL A 120 -11.32 -0.17 6.45
C VAL A 120 -11.95 -1.51 6.03
N GLN A 121 -12.73 -1.55 4.94
CA GLN A 121 -13.23 -2.82 4.40
C GLN A 121 -12.08 -3.71 3.95
N GLU A 122 -11.06 -3.18 3.28
CA GLU A 122 -9.87 -3.94 2.89
C GLU A 122 -9.13 -4.54 4.10
N MET A 123 -9.07 -3.82 5.24
CA MET A 123 -8.52 -4.39 6.49
C MET A 123 -9.33 -5.60 6.98
N ILE A 124 -10.65 -5.53 6.88
CA ILE A 124 -11.56 -6.61 7.28
C ILE A 124 -11.38 -7.82 6.35
N ASP A 125 -11.33 -7.58 5.05
CA ASP A 125 -11.21 -8.62 4.04
C ASP A 125 -9.87 -9.37 4.14
N ILE A 126 -8.76 -8.66 4.41
CA ILE A 126 -7.45 -9.31 4.63
C ILE A 126 -7.41 -10.06 5.95
N ALA A 127 -8.13 -9.61 6.99
CA ALA A 127 -8.27 -10.38 8.23
C ALA A 127 -8.96 -11.73 7.97
N ASP A 128 -10.06 -11.72 7.21
CA ASP A 128 -10.77 -12.93 6.82
C ASP A 128 -9.89 -13.87 5.97
N PHE A 129 -9.13 -13.32 5.02
CA PHE A 129 -8.17 -14.07 4.21
C PHE A 129 -7.08 -14.71 5.09
N ALA A 130 -6.49 -13.96 6.03
CA ALA A 130 -5.46 -14.44 6.94
C ALA A 130 -5.94 -15.60 7.83
N VAL A 131 -7.22 -15.58 8.25
CA VAL A 131 -7.83 -16.70 9.00
C VAL A 131 -7.79 -17.99 8.17
N GLY A 132 -8.20 -17.94 6.91
CA GLY A 132 -8.13 -19.10 6.00
C GLY A 132 -6.69 -19.54 5.77
N LEU A 133 -5.79 -18.60 5.54
CA LEU A 133 -4.36 -18.83 5.33
C LEU A 133 -3.68 -19.51 6.51
N SER A 134 -4.13 -19.26 7.75
CA SER A 134 -3.56 -19.90 8.96
C SER A 134 -3.51 -21.43 8.92
N ARG A 135 -4.26 -22.06 8.03
CA ARG A 135 -4.31 -23.51 7.81
C ARG A 135 -3.66 -23.94 6.49
N GLN A 136 -3.06 -23.00 5.75
CA GLN A 136 -2.51 -23.21 4.40
C GLN A 136 -1.02 -22.85 4.29
N LEU A 137 -0.32 -22.64 5.39
CA LEU A 137 1.11 -22.34 5.44
C LEU A 137 1.91 -23.65 5.23
N HIS A 138 1.71 -24.30 4.09
CA HIS A 138 2.30 -25.60 3.79
C HIS A 138 3.51 -25.48 2.85
N GLY A 139 4.43 -26.44 2.99
CA GLY A 139 5.53 -26.65 2.06
C GLY A 139 5.27 -27.82 1.13
N LEU A 140 6.24 -28.10 0.28
CA LEU A 140 6.21 -29.19 -0.69
C LEU A 140 6.87 -30.46 -0.11
N THR A 141 6.35 -31.63 -0.47
CA THR A 141 7.02 -32.91 -0.27
C THR A 141 7.56 -33.39 -1.62
N MET A 142 8.81 -33.81 -1.66
CA MET A 142 9.48 -34.28 -2.88
C MET A 142 10.23 -35.58 -2.65
N HIS A 143 10.49 -36.33 -3.71
CA HIS A 143 11.26 -37.57 -3.64
C HIS A 143 12.77 -37.24 -3.46
N SER A 144 13.42 -38.06 -2.62
CA SER A 144 14.88 -38.05 -2.50
C SER A 144 15.52 -38.93 -3.59
N GLU A 145 16.70 -38.54 -4.03
CA GLU A 145 17.55 -39.39 -4.89
C GLU A 145 18.20 -40.55 -4.14
N ARG A 146 18.13 -40.56 -2.79
CA ARG A 146 18.74 -41.58 -1.94
C ARG A 146 17.71 -42.55 -1.39
N PRO A 147 18.01 -43.86 -1.35
CA PRO A 147 17.12 -44.83 -0.73
C PRO A 147 16.88 -44.53 0.75
N ARG A 148 15.67 -44.75 1.21
CA ARG A 148 15.30 -44.57 2.63
C ARG A 148 15.53 -43.13 3.15
N HIS A 149 15.39 -42.13 2.26
CA HIS A 149 15.41 -40.70 2.61
C HIS A 149 14.08 -40.05 2.27
N ARG A 150 13.67 -39.08 3.06
CA ARG A 150 12.47 -38.25 2.82
C ARG A 150 12.89 -36.79 2.74
N MET A 151 12.45 -36.10 1.71
CA MET A 151 12.67 -34.66 1.52
C MET A 151 11.35 -33.90 1.57
N TYR A 152 11.39 -32.75 2.20
CA TYR A 152 10.28 -31.79 2.20
C TYR A 152 10.79 -30.37 2.46
N GLU A 153 9.94 -29.39 2.14
CA GLU A 153 10.13 -28.01 2.52
C GLU A 153 9.12 -27.63 3.61
N GLN A 154 9.55 -26.76 4.50
CA GLN A 154 8.70 -26.17 5.53
C GLN A 154 9.00 -24.68 5.68
N TRP A 155 8.02 -23.95 6.19
CA TRP A 155 8.09 -22.52 6.35
C TRP A 155 8.10 -22.14 7.83
N HIS A 156 8.98 -21.22 8.20
CA HIS A 156 9.12 -20.69 9.54
C HIS A 156 9.00 -19.18 9.55
N PRO A 157 8.45 -18.55 10.59
CA PRO A 157 8.42 -17.10 10.71
C PRO A 157 9.82 -16.48 10.64
N LEU A 158 9.88 -15.23 10.17
CA LEU A 158 11.14 -14.49 10.05
C LEU A 158 11.58 -13.89 11.37
N GLY A 159 10.66 -13.29 12.12
CA GLY A 159 10.99 -12.55 13.32
C GLY A 159 10.17 -11.28 13.51
N ILE A 160 10.85 -10.16 13.71
CA ILE A 160 10.23 -8.84 13.74
C ILE A 160 10.12 -8.32 12.31
N VAL A 161 8.92 -7.94 11.90
CA VAL A 161 8.67 -7.29 10.60
C VAL A 161 8.46 -5.79 10.83
N GLY A 162 9.34 -4.98 10.27
CA GLY A 162 9.16 -3.52 10.24
C GLY A 162 8.23 -3.14 9.09
N VAL A 163 7.14 -2.44 9.40
CA VAL A 163 6.19 -1.94 8.39
C VAL A 163 6.22 -0.42 8.37
N ILE A 164 6.58 0.15 7.21
CA ILE A 164 6.53 1.59 6.96
C ILE A 164 5.39 1.85 5.99
N SER A 165 4.33 2.52 6.45
CA SER A 165 3.15 2.81 5.62
C SER A 165 3.11 4.26 5.17
N ALA A 166 2.53 4.48 3.97
CA ALA A 166 2.34 5.79 3.38
C ALA A 166 1.01 6.43 3.83
N PHE A 167 0.90 7.75 3.66
CA PHE A 167 -0.26 8.53 4.09
C PHE A 167 -1.54 8.25 3.30
N ASN A 168 -1.42 7.84 2.05
CA ASN A 168 -2.54 7.74 1.11
C ASN A 168 -3.45 6.51 1.35
N PHE A 169 -2.90 5.46 1.97
CA PHE A 169 -3.63 4.29 2.49
C PHE A 169 -3.11 3.98 3.90
N PRO A 170 -3.44 4.84 4.88
CA PRO A 170 -2.80 4.80 6.20
C PRO A 170 -3.05 3.52 6.98
N VAL A 171 -4.13 2.79 6.70
CA VAL A 171 -4.52 1.62 7.49
C VAL A 171 -4.62 0.32 6.67
N ALA A 172 -5.08 0.37 5.41
CA ALA A 172 -5.26 -0.83 4.59
C ALA A 172 -3.93 -1.54 4.32
N VAL A 173 -2.94 -0.82 3.79
CA VAL A 173 -1.63 -1.40 3.42
C VAL A 173 -0.91 -1.97 4.64
N TRP A 174 -0.99 -1.29 5.80
CA TRP A 174 -0.48 -1.87 7.03
C TRP A 174 -1.13 -3.23 7.34
N SER A 175 -2.44 -3.35 7.18
CA SER A 175 -3.15 -4.59 7.48
C SER A 175 -2.80 -5.72 6.52
N TRP A 176 -2.53 -5.42 5.24
CA TRP A 176 -2.06 -6.41 4.26
C TRP A 176 -0.76 -7.08 4.70
N ASN A 177 0.13 -6.30 5.30
CA ASN A 177 1.39 -6.78 5.86
C ASN A 177 1.19 -7.43 7.24
N ALA A 178 0.64 -6.68 8.18
CA ALA A 178 0.63 -7.01 9.60
C ALA A 178 -0.20 -8.26 9.93
N LEU A 179 -1.40 -8.40 9.34
CA LEU A 179 -2.28 -9.52 9.65
C LEU A 179 -1.78 -10.83 9.03
N ILE A 180 -1.17 -10.76 7.84
CA ILE A 180 -0.52 -11.91 7.21
C ILE A 180 0.74 -12.32 8.00
N ALA A 181 1.62 -11.36 8.31
CA ALA A 181 2.82 -11.63 9.11
C ALA A 181 2.49 -12.23 10.49
N ALA A 182 1.47 -11.70 11.16
CA ALA A 182 1.03 -12.22 12.46
C ALA A 182 0.56 -13.68 12.36
N VAL A 183 -0.21 -14.04 11.33
CA VAL A 183 -0.63 -15.42 11.10
C VAL A 183 0.57 -16.32 10.77
N CYS A 184 1.55 -15.81 10.03
CA CYS A 184 2.82 -16.50 9.76
C CYS A 184 3.64 -16.74 11.03
N GLY A 185 3.43 -15.97 12.08
CA GLY A 185 4.09 -16.11 13.38
C GLY A 185 5.14 -15.04 13.67
N ASP A 186 5.17 -13.99 12.87
CA ASP A 186 5.99 -12.81 13.07
C ASP A 186 5.33 -11.84 14.06
N VAL A 187 6.10 -10.90 14.55
CA VAL A 187 5.64 -9.73 15.30
C VAL A 187 5.91 -8.48 14.49
N ILE A 188 5.11 -7.46 14.65
CA ILE A 188 5.09 -6.29 13.77
C ILE A 188 5.52 -5.05 14.54
N VAL A 189 6.39 -4.24 13.96
CA VAL A 189 6.69 -2.88 14.40
C VAL A 189 6.29 -1.93 13.28
N TRP A 190 5.28 -1.12 13.53
CA TRP A 190 4.69 -0.21 12.57
C TRP A 190 5.17 1.22 12.75
N LYS A 191 5.76 1.78 11.70
CA LYS A 191 6.05 3.20 11.58
C LYS A 191 5.14 3.80 10.51
N PRO A 192 4.03 4.48 10.87
CA PRO A 192 3.16 5.14 9.92
C PRO A 192 3.79 6.42 9.34
N SER A 193 3.15 6.96 8.31
CA SER A 193 3.44 8.30 7.81
C SER A 193 3.15 9.35 8.88
N PRO A 194 3.98 10.41 8.99
CA PRO A 194 3.70 11.54 9.89
C PRO A 194 2.47 12.37 9.47
N GLU A 195 1.99 12.23 8.24
CA GLU A 195 0.79 12.92 7.76
C GLU A 195 -0.51 12.30 8.32
N THR A 196 -0.48 11.03 8.76
CA THR A 196 -1.67 10.28 9.18
C THR A 196 -1.41 9.44 10.45
N PRO A 197 -0.94 10.06 11.56
CA PRO A 197 -0.58 9.33 12.77
C PRO A 197 -1.79 8.85 13.59
N LEU A 198 -2.92 9.58 13.57
CA LEU A 198 -4.06 9.27 14.44
C LEU A 198 -4.82 8.02 14.01
N THR A 199 -4.91 7.78 12.70
CA THR A 199 -5.48 6.52 12.17
C THR A 199 -4.67 5.31 12.64
N ALA A 200 -3.33 5.42 12.70
CA ALA A 200 -2.47 4.37 13.22
C ALA A 200 -2.68 4.14 14.72
N ILE A 201 -2.82 5.20 15.51
CA ILE A 201 -3.13 5.12 16.94
C ILE A 201 -4.48 4.42 17.16
N ALA A 202 -5.51 4.77 16.39
CA ALA A 202 -6.83 4.16 16.50
C ALA A 202 -6.76 2.65 16.20
N VAL A 203 -6.05 2.25 15.15
CA VAL A 203 -5.85 0.82 14.80
C VAL A 203 -5.07 0.10 15.89
N GLN A 204 -4.00 0.70 16.42
CA GLN A 204 -3.22 0.11 17.52
C GLN A 204 -4.07 -0.11 18.77
N LYS A 205 -4.95 0.84 19.12
CA LYS A 205 -5.90 0.68 20.23
C LYS A 205 -6.85 -0.50 20.01
N ILE A 206 -7.35 -0.68 18.78
CA ILE A 206 -8.19 -1.83 18.42
C ILE A 206 -7.41 -3.13 18.59
N CYS A 207 -6.18 -3.21 18.07
CA CYS A 207 -5.33 -4.39 18.21
C CYS A 207 -5.03 -4.69 19.68
N ASN A 208 -4.66 -3.69 20.47
CA ASN A 208 -4.34 -3.85 21.89
C ASN A 208 -5.50 -4.45 22.67
N ARG A 209 -6.74 -3.96 22.47
CA ARG A 209 -7.94 -4.51 23.13
C ARG A 209 -8.16 -6.00 22.84
N VAL A 210 -7.87 -6.43 21.60
CA VAL A 210 -7.99 -7.86 21.25
C VAL A 210 -6.85 -8.65 21.89
N MET A 211 -5.62 -8.16 21.77
CA MET A 211 -4.44 -8.84 22.29
C MET A 211 -4.50 -9.01 23.80
N ASP A 212 -4.96 -7.99 24.54
CA ASP A 212 -5.14 -8.04 26.00
C ASP A 212 -6.13 -9.12 26.44
N ARG A 213 -7.22 -9.34 25.71
CA ARG A 213 -8.17 -10.43 25.98
C ARG A 213 -7.53 -11.83 25.92
N HIS A 214 -6.46 -11.95 25.14
CA HIS A 214 -5.70 -13.19 24.98
C HIS A 214 -4.39 -13.22 25.78
N GLY A 215 -4.10 -12.19 26.57
CA GLY A 215 -2.88 -12.08 27.38
C GLY A 215 -1.60 -11.93 26.57
N TRP A 216 -1.68 -11.30 25.39
CA TRP A 216 -0.55 -11.02 24.51
C TRP A 216 -0.16 -9.54 24.49
N THR A 217 1.13 -9.26 24.58
CA THR A 217 1.76 -7.96 24.38
C THR A 217 2.91 -8.11 23.37
N GLY A 218 3.34 -7.05 22.73
CA GLY A 218 4.53 -7.03 21.86
C GLY A 218 4.36 -7.71 20.49
N VAL A 219 3.15 -8.14 20.10
CA VAL A 219 2.90 -8.75 18.79
C VAL A 219 2.60 -7.67 17.73
N PHE A 220 1.74 -6.72 18.05
CA PHE A 220 1.48 -5.53 17.23
C PHE A 220 2.02 -4.33 18.00
N ASN A 221 2.98 -3.65 17.41
CA ASN A 221 3.67 -2.52 18.02
C ASN A 221 3.59 -1.30 17.11
N LEU A 222 3.47 -0.12 17.68
CA LEU A 222 3.43 1.16 16.99
C LEU A 222 4.57 2.04 17.45
N ILE A 223 5.21 2.73 16.48
CA ILE A 223 6.20 3.75 16.77
C ILE A 223 6.09 4.92 15.81
N ILE A 224 5.76 6.09 16.32
CA ILE A 224 5.66 7.35 15.60
C ILE A 224 6.79 8.24 16.06
N GLY A 225 7.74 8.53 15.19
CA GLY A 225 8.91 9.35 15.48
C GLY A 225 9.48 9.99 14.23
N GLU A 226 10.44 10.89 14.42
CA GLU A 226 11.14 11.56 13.33
C GLU A 226 11.82 10.53 12.41
N VAL A 227 11.83 10.81 11.09
CA VAL A 227 12.41 9.90 10.10
C VAL A 227 13.90 9.68 10.36
N GLU A 228 14.61 10.76 10.67
CA GLU A 228 16.05 10.79 10.91
C GLU A 228 16.46 10.06 12.20
N ILE A 229 15.53 9.86 13.13
CA ILE A 229 15.78 9.19 14.42
C ILE A 229 15.21 7.77 14.37
N VAL A 230 13.90 7.65 14.46
CA VAL A 230 13.21 6.36 14.55
C VAL A 230 13.20 5.64 13.20
N GLY A 231 13.02 6.38 12.09
CA GLY A 231 13.02 5.81 10.75
C GLY A 231 14.34 5.14 10.40
N GLU A 232 15.46 5.87 10.54
CA GLU A 232 16.79 5.35 10.27
C GLU A 232 17.16 4.19 11.19
N ARG A 233 16.82 4.32 12.49
CA ARG A 233 17.03 3.25 13.46
C ARG A 233 16.33 1.95 13.04
N LEU A 234 15.07 2.05 12.59
CA LEU A 234 14.28 0.90 12.10
C LEU A 234 14.96 0.21 10.91
N LEU A 235 15.51 0.97 9.96
CA LEU A 235 16.19 0.43 8.79
C LEU A 235 17.52 -0.26 9.13
N GLN A 236 18.26 0.27 10.08
CA GLN A 236 19.59 -0.21 10.48
C GLN A 236 19.53 -1.40 11.43
N ASP A 237 18.41 -1.62 12.12
CA ASP A 237 18.30 -2.61 13.19
C ASP A 237 18.32 -4.06 12.64
N ARG A 238 19.36 -4.80 13.04
CA ARG A 238 19.55 -6.20 12.64
C ARG A 238 18.54 -7.17 13.26
N ARG A 239 17.83 -6.75 14.31
CA ARG A 239 16.74 -7.53 14.93
C ARG A 239 15.52 -7.63 13.99
N ILE A 240 15.45 -6.77 12.97
CA ILE A 240 14.34 -6.70 12.01
C ILE A 240 14.80 -7.31 10.67
N PRO A 241 14.54 -8.59 10.41
CA PRO A 241 14.97 -9.28 9.20
C PRO A 241 14.27 -8.81 7.92
N LEU A 242 13.06 -8.24 8.02
CA LEU A 242 12.27 -7.76 6.89
C LEU A 242 11.75 -6.34 7.18
N ILE A 243 11.99 -5.45 6.24
CA ILE A 243 11.31 -4.15 6.14
C ILE A 243 10.35 -4.19 4.96
N SER A 244 9.05 -4.04 5.24
CA SER A 244 8.05 -3.74 4.22
C SER A 244 7.80 -2.24 4.22
N ALA A 245 8.03 -1.58 3.08
CA ALA A 245 7.95 -0.13 2.98
C ALA A 245 7.14 0.31 1.75
N THR A 246 6.13 1.12 2.02
CA THR A 246 5.29 1.76 1.01
C THR A 246 5.56 3.26 1.00
N GLY A 247 5.90 3.81 -0.17
CA GLY A 247 6.18 5.24 -0.29
C GLY A 247 6.75 5.67 -1.63
N SER A 248 7.54 6.75 -1.65
CA SER A 248 8.16 7.25 -2.88
C SER A 248 9.32 6.36 -3.34
N THR A 249 9.60 6.36 -4.64
CA THR A 249 10.78 5.66 -5.22
C THR A 249 12.09 6.12 -4.56
N ALA A 250 12.21 7.40 -4.22
CA ALA A 250 13.40 7.92 -3.54
C ALA A 250 13.59 7.31 -2.15
N MET A 251 12.50 7.22 -1.35
CA MET A 251 12.50 6.54 -0.06
C MET A 251 12.83 5.05 -0.23
N GLY A 252 12.21 4.38 -1.20
CA GLY A 252 12.43 2.95 -1.46
C GLY A 252 13.88 2.63 -1.81
N ARG A 253 14.54 3.47 -2.59
CA ARG A 253 15.99 3.34 -2.89
C ARG A 253 16.83 3.42 -1.61
N HIS A 254 16.54 4.39 -0.74
CA HIS A 254 17.22 4.53 0.55
C HIS A 254 17.01 3.30 1.44
N VAL A 255 15.74 2.84 1.55
CA VAL A 255 15.42 1.61 2.30
C VAL A 255 16.19 0.41 1.75
N ALA A 256 16.21 0.23 0.42
CA ALA A 256 16.93 -0.88 -0.21
C ALA A 256 18.44 -0.82 0.06
N GLU A 257 19.05 0.38 0.00
CA GLU A 257 20.46 0.59 0.29
C GLU A 257 20.82 0.23 1.73
N VAL A 258 20.11 0.83 2.70
CA VAL A 258 20.40 0.64 4.13
C VAL A 258 20.15 -0.80 4.57
N VAL A 259 19.00 -1.36 4.21
CA VAL A 259 18.63 -2.74 4.58
C VAL A 259 19.51 -3.76 3.85
N GLY A 260 19.81 -3.53 2.57
CA GLY A 260 20.70 -4.39 1.78
C GLY A 260 22.13 -4.40 2.32
N HIS A 261 22.64 -3.27 2.81
CA HIS A 261 23.97 -3.19 3.42
C HIS A 261 24.13 -4.16 4.60
N ARG A 262 23.08 -4.39 5.38
CA ARG A 262 23.07 -5.35 6.50
C ARG A 262 22.55 -6.75 6.13
N LEU A 263 22.34 -7.03 4.84
CA LEU A 263 21.79 -8.29 4.29
C LEU A 263 20.38 -8.60 4.82
N GLY A 264 19.61 -7.57 5.15
CA GLY A 264 18.19 -7.69 5.48
C GLY A 264 17.33 -7.86 4.21
N ARG A 265 16.08 -8.19 4.40
CA ARG A 265 15.10 -8.32 3.31
C ARG A 265 14.27 -7.05 3.21
N THR A 266 13.86 -6.72 2.00
CA THR A 266 12.90 -5.64 1.73
C THR A 266 11.72 -6.16 0.93
N LEU A 267 10.55 -5.60 1.21
CA LEU A 267 9.35 -5.64 0.38
C LEU A 267 9.00 -4.19 0.11
N LEU A 268 9.06 -3.77 -1.16
CA LEU A 268 8.95 -2.36 -1.52
C LEU A 268 7.78 -2.16 -2.47
N GLU A 269 6.83 -1.32 -2.04
CA GLU A 269 5.69 -0.87 -2.83
C GLU A 269 5.78 0.64 -3.01
N LEU A 270 6.29 1.05 -4.17
CA LEU A 270 6.66 2.43 -4.44
C LEU A 270 5.72 3.07 -5.46
N GLY A 271 6.16 4.17 -6.06
CA GLY A 271 5.38 4.92 -7.03
C GLY A 271 5.00 4.13 -8.28
N GLY A 272 3.95 4.58 -8.95
CA GLY A 272 3.47 4.04 -10.22
C GLY A 272 3.18 5.16 -11.23
N ASN A 273 3.36 4.86 -12.50
CA ASN A 273 3.01 5.77 -13.59
C ASN A 273 2.08 5.08 -14.59
N ASN A 274 0.97 4.64 -14.06
CA ASN A 274 0.09 3.64 -14.63
C ASN A 274 -0.55 4.08 -15.95
N GLY A 275 -0.69 3.15 -16.89
CA GLY A 275 -1.25 3.37 -18.21
C GLY A 275 -2.53 2.59 -18.44
N VAL A 276 -3.50 3.23 -19.10
CA VAL A 276 -4.68 2.56 -19.69
C VAL A 276 -4.65 2.76 -21.18
N ILE A 277 -4.78 1.68 -21.91
CA ILE A 277 -4.85 1.64 -23.37
C ILE A 277 -6.31 1.39 -23.78
N ILE A 278 -6.87 2.24 -24.64
CA ILE A 278 -8.23 2.08 -25.14
C ILE A 278 -8.18 1.86 -26.65
N MET A 279 -8.53 0.63 -27.07
CA MET A 279 -8.59 0.20 -28.45
C MET A 279 -9.88 0.71 -29.14
N PRO A 280 -9.92 0.81 -30.47
CA PRO A 280 -11.10 1.32 -31.20
C PRO A 280 -12.35 0.46 -31.05
N ASP A 281 -12.19 -0.82 -30.72
CA ASP A 281 -13.27 -1.80 -30.52
C ASP A 281 -13.76 -1.87 -29.05
N ALA A 282 -13.18 -1.06 -28.15
CA ALA A 282 -13.51 -1.06 -26.74
C ALA A 282 -14.94 -0.57 -26.44
N ASN A 283 -15.52 -1.06 -25.36
CA ASN A 283 -16.71 -0.43 -24.78
C ASN A 283 -16.33 0.93 -24.16
N LEU A 284 -16.58 2.01 -24.89
CA LEU A 284 -16.17 3.36 -24.50
C LEU A 284 -16.87 3.86 -23.23
N ASP A 285 -18.08 3.40 -22.90
CA ASP A 285 -18.79 3.79 -21.68
C ASP A 285 -18.15 3.16 -20.45
N LEU A 286 -17.76 1.89 -20.55
CA LEU A 286 -17.02 1.19 -19.50
C LEU A 286 -15.65 1.81 -19.32
N ALA A 287 -14.91 2.04 -20.40
CA ALA A 287 -13.58 2.63 -20.39
C ALA A 287 -13.56 4.05 -19.78
N LEU A 288 -14.59 4.87 -20.12
CA LEU A 288 -14.71 6.23 -19.55
C LEU A 288 -14.89 6.21 -18.02
N ARG A 289 -15.77 5.35 -17.51
CA ARG A 289 -15.99 5.21 -16.07
C ARG A 289 -14.71 4.78 -15.35
N ALA A 290 -14.01 3.79 -15.89
CA ALA A 290 -12.77 3.30 -15.35
C ALA A 290 -11.65 4.36 -15.40
N ALA A 291 -11.55 5.12 -16.49
CA ALA A 291 -10.56 6.18 -16.64
C ALA A 291 -10.80 7.33 -15.64
N VAL A 292 -12.06 7.78 -15.49
CA VAL A 292 -12.42 8.84 -14.52
C VAL A 292 -12.12 8.40 -13.10
N PHE A 293 -12.58 7.22 -12.69
CA PHE A 293 -12.31 6.70 -11.34
C PHE A 293 -10.81 6.49 -11.10
N GLY A 294 -10.11 5.87 -12.06
CA GLY A 294 -8.68 5.58 -11.94
C GLY A 294 -7.82 6.85 -11.84
N ALA A 295 -8.21 7.92 -12.50
CA ALA A 295 -7.46 9.19 -12.49
C ALA A 295 -7.78 10.09 -11.29
N LEU A 296 -9.01 10.04 -10.78
CA LEU A 296 -9.50 10.98 -9.77
C LEU A 296 -9.56 10.40 -8.36
N GLY A 297 -9.61 9.07 -8.22
CA GLY A 297 -9.66 8.41 -6.91
C GLY A 297 -8.56 8.92 -5.98
N THR A 298 -8.93 9.23 -4.73
CA THR A 298 -8.04 9.80 -3.70
C THR A 298 -7.29 11.07 -4.19
N ALA A 299 -7.97 11.89 -5.01
CA ALA A 299 -7.39 13.08 -5.65
C ALA A 299 -6.08 12.78 -6.42
N GLY A 300 -6.02 11.64 -7.12
CA GLY A 300 -4.82 11.21 -7.85
C GLY A 300 -3.65 10.76 -6.98
N GLN A 301 -3.87 10.58 -5.67
CA GLN A 301 -2.84 10.22 -4.70
C GLN A 301 -2.84 8.70 -4.39
N ARG A 302 -2.95 7.86 -5.43
CA ARG A 302 -2.75 6.41 -5.34
C ARG A 302 -1.52 6.00 -6.14
N CYS A 303 -0.80 5.01 -5.67
CA CYS A 303 0.26 4.37 -6.45
C CYS A 303 -0.30 3.76 -7.76
N THR A 304 -1.57 3.33 -7.77
CA THR A 304 -2.29 2.80 -8.93
C THR A 304 -3.06 3.86 -9.73
N THR A 305 -2.95 5.15 -9.41
CA THR A 305 -3.63 6.23 -10.18
C THR A 305 -3.32 6.11 -11.67
N LEU A 306 -4.37 6.16 -12.49
CA LEU A 306 -4.23 6.31 -13.94
C LEU A 306 -3.62 7.67 -14.25
N ARG A 307 -2.39 7.66 -14.80
CA ARG A 307 -1.67 8.88 -15.17
C ARG A 307 -1.54 9.03 -16.68
N ARG A 308 -1.41 7.92 -17.43
CA ARG A 308 -1.20 7.91 -18.88
C ARG A 308 -2.36 7.17 -19.56
N LEU A 309 -3.25 7.94 -20.21
CA LEU A 309 -4.36 7.42 -20.99
C LEU A 309 -4.00 7.41 -22.47
N PHE A 310 -3.83 6.23 -23.02
CA PHE A 310 -3.54 6.02 -24.42
C PHE A 310 -4.85 5.75 -25.20
N LEU A 311 -5.16 6.61 -26.15
CA LEU A 311 -6.36 6.51 -26.97
C LEU A 311 -5.97 6.22 -28.43
N HIS A 312 -6.59 5.17 -29.01
CA HIS A 312 -6.42 4.99 -30.45
C HIS A 312 -6.93 6.22 -31.20
N LYS A 313 -6.18 6.70 -32.20
CA LYS A 313 -6.44 7.98 -32.89
C LYS A 313 -7.88 8.11 -33.42
N SER A 314 -8.52 7.00 -33.82
CA SER A 314 -9.89 7.03 -34.37
C SER A 314 -10.96 7.38 -33.33
N ILE A 315 -10.69 7.18 -32.04
CA ILE A 315 -11.63 7.44 -30.95
C ILE A 315 -11.19 8.62 -30.06
N ALA A 316 -9.94 9.07 -30.18
CA ALA A 316 -9.33 10.04 -29.30
C ALA A 316 -10.11 11.36 -29.18
N PRO A 317 -10.57 12.03 -30.28
CA PRO A 317 -11.32 13.26 -30.18
C PRO A 317 -12.63 13.10 -29.39
N GLN A 318 -13.44 12.12 -29.76
CA GLN A 318 -14.72 11.86 -29.11
C GLN A 318 -14.55 11.44 -27.64
N PHE A 319 -13.58 10.58 -27.35
CA PHE A 319 -13.35 10.13 -25.97
C PHE A 319 -12.85 11.27 -25.10
N THR A 320 -11.95 12.10 -25.59
CA THR A 320 -11.40 13.27 -24.85
C THR A 320 -12.51 14.30 -24.56
N GLU A 321 -13.42 14.56 -25.49
CA GLU A 321 -14.57 15.43 -25.25
C GLU A 321 -15.47 14.89 -24.13
N ARG A 322 -15.80 13.61 -24.18
CA ARG A 322 -16.59 12.94 -23.12
C ARG A 322 -15.88 12.93 -21.78
N LEU A 323 -14.57 12.74 -21.76
CA LEU A 323 -13.75 12.77 -20.56
C LEU A 323 -13.76 14.15 -19.91
N ILE A 324 -13.59 15.24 -20.69
CA ILE A 324 -13.71 16.61 -20.20
C ILE A 324 -15.11 16.90 -19.67
N ALA A 325 -16.15 16.43 -20.35
CA ALA A 325 -17.53 16.58 -19.89
C ALA A 325 -17.74 15.87 -18.52
N ALA A 326 -17.19 14.66 -18.35
CA ALA A 326 -17.25 13.93 -17.08
C ALA A 326 -16.49 14.66 -15.95
N TYR A 327 -15.29 15.21 -16.21
CA TYR A 327 -14.52 15.97 -15.23
C TYR A 327 -15.25 17.22 -14.73
N LYS A 328 -16.03 17.87 -15.60
CA LYS A 328 -16.86 19.03 -15.23
C LYS A 328 -17.97 18.73 -14.23
N THR A 329 -18.37 17.45 -14.12
CA THR A 329 -19.43 17.01 -13.18
C THR A 329 -18.89 16.57 -11.84
N VAL A 330 -17.58 16.47 -11.67
CA VAL A 330 -16.95 16.01 -10.44
C VAL A 330 -17.15 17.01 -9.32
N LYS A 331 -17.85 16.61 -8.27
CA LYS A 331 -18.02 17.44 -7.07
C LYS A 331 -16.75 17.40 -6.22
N ILE A 332 -16.10 18.57 -6.12
CA ILE A 332 -14.93 18.81 -5.28
C ILE A 332 -15.41 19.45 -3.97
N GLY A 333 -14.98 18.95 -2.82
CA GLY A 333 -15.43 19.50 -1.55
C GLY A 333 -14.97 18.70 -0.32
N SER A 334 -15.60 19.00 0.81
CA SER A 334 -15.28 18.35 2.08
C SER A 334 -15.40 16.82 1.97
N PRO A 335 -14.39 16.07 2.46
CA PRO A 335 -14.40 14.61 2.48
C PRO A 335 -15.60 13.99 3.19
N LEU A 336 -16.15 14.68 4.18
CA LEU A 336 -17.30 14.21 4.96
C LEU A 336 -18.65 14.48 4.31
N ASP A 337 -18.71 15.23 3.20
CA ASP A 337 -19.94 15.36 2.41
C ASP A 337 -20.12 14.10 1.54
N PRO A 338 -21.21 13.33 1.73
CA PRO A 338 -21.44 12.09 0.96
C PRO A 338 -21.49 12.26 -0.56
N ALA A 339 -21.71 13.47 -1.05
CA ALA A 339 -21.73 13.78 -2.48
C ALA A 339 -20.37 14.17 -3.04
N THR A 340 -19.35 14.34 -2.20
CA THR A 340 -17.99 14.66 -2.63
C THR A 340 -17.36 13.45 -3.32
N LEU A 341 -16.83 13.68 -4.51
CA LEU A 341 -16.08 12.68 -5.29
C LEU A 341 -14.57 12.93 -5.25
N LEU A 342 -14.14 14.17 -5.04
CA LEU A 342 -12.74 14.55 -4.96
C LEU A 342 -12.53 15.48 -3.77
N GLY A 343 -11.77 14.99 -2.80
CA GLY A 343 -11.33 15.74 -1.63
C GLY A 343 -10.08 16.60 -1.92
N PRO A 344 -9.48 17.20 -0.88
CA PRO A 344 -8.24 17.95 -1.00
C PRO A 344 -7.03 17.04 -1.25
N LEU A 345 -5.91 17.62 -1.67
CA LEU A 345 -4.59 16.99 -1.52
C LEU A 345 -4.19 17.00 -0.04
N VAL A 346 -3.28 16.11 0.32
CA VAL A 346 -2.91 15.88 1.73
C VAL A 346 -2.34 17.12 2.43
N ASN A 347 -1.59 17.97 1.68
CA ASN A 347 -0.98 19.18 2.22
C ASN A 347 -0.62 20.20 1.10
N GLU A 348 -0.18 21.39 1.51
CA GLU A 348 0.23 22.45 0.59
C GLU A 348 1.43 22.07 -0.32
N THR A 349 2.32 21.22 0.16
CA THR A 349 3.45 20.74 -0.64
C THR A 349 2.96 19.90 -1.84
N ALA A 350 1.92 19.08 -1.65
CA ALA A 350 1.30 18.35 -2.75
C ALA A 350 0.65 19.29 -3.79
N VAL A 351 -0.01 20.36 -3.33
CA VAL A 351 -0.58 21.39 -4.22
C VAL A 351 0.53 22.07 -5.03
N ARG A 352 1.60 22.50 -4.37
CA ARG A 352 2.75 23.14 -5.03
C ARG A 352 3.38 22.22 -6.07
N ARG A 353 3.63 20.95 -5.75
CA ARG A 353 4.18 19.95 -6.70
C ARG A 353 3.29 19.75 -7.92
N MET A 354 1.98 19.76 -7.74
CA MET A 354 1.05 19.70 -8.87
C MET A 354 1.20 20.92 -9.79
N GLN A 355 1.30 22.13 -9.23
CA GLN A 355 1.45 23.36 -10.02
C GLN A 355 2.80 23.42 -10.76
N GLU A 356 3.89 23.05 -10.08
CA GLU A 356 5.22 22.92 -10.69
C GLU A 356 5.21 21.91 -11.84
N GLY A 357 4.56 20.74 -11.65
CA GLY A 357 4.40 19.75 -12.69
C GLY A 357 3.60 20.25 -13.90
N LEU A 358 2.50 20.96 -13.68
CA LEU A 358 1.71 21.56 -14.77
C LEU A 358 2.50 22.64 -15.53
N GLN A 359 3.34 23.40 -14.85
CA GLN A 359 4.24 24.36 -15.50
C GLN A 359 5.27 23.64 -16.37
N GLU A 360 5.92 22.60 -15.85
CA GLU A 360 6.91 21.82 -16.58
C GLU A 360 6.29 21.12 -17.81
N ILE A 361 5.06 20.59 -17.69
CA ILE A 361 4.32 20.02 -18.81
C ILE A 361 4.18 21.05 -19.95
N ARG A 362 3.82 22.30 -19.64
CA ARG A 362 3.70 23.37 -20.65
C ARG A 362 5.04 23.69 -21.31
N LEU A 363 6.12 23.73 -20.53
CA LEU A 363 7.48 23.98 -21.05
C LEU A 363 7.93 22.87 -22.02
N GLN A 364 7.52 21.62 -21.77
CA GLN A 364 7.80 20.48 -22.64
C GLN A 364 6.82 20.34 -23.83
N GLY A 365 5.88 21.30 -24.01
CA GLY A 365 4.95 21.32 -25.14
C GLY A 365 3.64 20.57 -24.91
N GLY A 366 3.30 20.23 -23.68
CA GLY A 366 1.99 19.68 -23.33
C GLY A 366 0.90 20.73 -23.37
N GLU A 367 -0.28 20.35 -23.84
CA GLU A 367 -1.46 21.20 -23.95
C GLU A 367 -2.45 20.92 -22.83
N LEU A 368 -2.72 21.90 -21.98
CA LEU A 368 -3.75 21.78 -20.93
C LEU A 368 -5.14 21.88 -21.57
N LEU A 369 -5.86 20.75 -21.59
CA LEU A 369 -7.22 20.68 -22.16
C LEU A 369 -8.30 21.07 -21.14
N TYR A 370 -8.06 20.82 -19.85
CA TYR A 370 -9.02 21.11 -18.79
C TYR A 370 -8.33 21.22 -17.42
N GLY A 371 -8.84 22.10 -16.57
CA GLY A 371 -8.56 22.16 -15.14
C GLY A 371 -7.18 22.65 -14.75
N GLY A 372 -6.65 22.06 -13.67
CA GLY A 372 -5.32 22.37 -13.15
C GLY A 372 -5.23 23.60 -12.24
N ASN A 373 -6.34 24.26 -11.95
CA ASN A 373 -6.35 25.46 -11.10
C ASN A 373 -6.36 25.10 -9.61
N PRO A 374 -5.63 25.82 -8.75
CA PRO A 374 -5.84 25.78 -7.31
C PRO A 374 -7.20 26.42 -6.97
N LEU A 375 -7.91 25.83 -5.99
CA LEU A 375 -9.24 26.28 -5.57
C LEU A 375 -9.23 26.90 -4.17
N GLY A 376 -8.08 27.01 -3.55
CA GLY A 376 -7.86 27.49 -2.19
C GLY A 376 -7.58 26.35 -1.21
N GLY A 377 -6.76 26.62 -0.18
CA GLY A 377 -6.22 25.58 0.70
C GLY A 377 -5.57 24.45 -0.09
N ASN A 378 -5.89 23.22 0.27
CA ASN A 378 -5.35 22.04 -0.40
C ASN A 378 -6.24 21.54 -1.57
N TYR A 379 -7.27 22.28 -1.96
CA TYR A 379 -8.16 21.87 -3.05
C TYR A 379 -7.60 22.28 -4.41
N VAL A 380 -7.69 21.35 -5.37
CA VAL A 380 -7.25 21.55 -6.74
C VAL A 380 -8.31 21.07 -7.74
N GLN A 381 -8.39 21.72 -8.86
CA GLN A 381 -9.15 21.23 -10.00
C GLN A 381 -8.32 20.15 -10.71
N PRO A 382 -8.86 18.95 -10.97
CA PRO A 382 -8.13 17.91 -11.69
C PRO A 382 -7.82 18.36 -13.11
N ALA A 383 -6.68 17.92 -13.64
CA ALA A 383 -6.17 18.34 -14.94
C ALA A 383 -6.21 17.24 -15.98
N ILE A 384 -6.55 17.60 -17.21
CA ILE A 384 -6.39 16.75 -18.41
C ILE A 384 -5.41 17.46 -19.33
N VAL A 385 -4.35 16.77 -19.72
CA VAL A 385 -3.27 17.32 -20.55
C VAL A 385 -3.06 16.42 -21.77
N ARG A 386 -3.07 17.01 -22.97
CA ARG A 386 -2.61 16.32 -24.17
C ARG A 386 -1.09 16.35 -24.23
N THR A 387 -0.47 15.19 -24.45
CA THR A 387 0.97 15.04 -24.45
C THR A 387 1.46 14.18 -25.62
N GLN A 388 2.77 14.21 -25.83
CA GLN A 388 3.46 13.32 -26.78
C GLN A 388 4.26 12.29 -26.02
N SER A 389 4.38 11.06 -26.54
CA SER A 389 5.03 9.92 -25.88
C SER A 389 6.50 10.16 -25.46
N ARG A 390 7.17 11.12 -26.06
CA ARG A 390 8.61 11.41 -25.82
C ARG A 390 8.88 12.48 -24.76
N MET A 391 7.84 13.00 -24.09
CA MET A 391 8.04 14.03 -23.06
C MET A 391 8.71 13.41 -21.82
N PRO A 392 9.88 13.92 -21.36
CA PRO A 392 10.60 13.38 -20.20
C PRO A 392 9.76 13.32 -18.91
N LEU A 393 8.86 14.31 -18.73
CA LEU A 393 8.00 14.37 -17.55
C LEU A 393 7.05 13.18 -17.41
N LEU A 394 6.70 12.52 -18.52
CA LEU A 394 5.88 11.29 -18.48
C LEU A 394 6.55 10.11 -17.78
N LYS A 395 7.85 10.19 -17.50
CA LYS A 395 8.62 9.20 -16.73
C LYS A 395 8.63 9.49 -15.23
N LEU A 396 8.17 10.68 -14.82
CA LEU A 396 8.11 11.10 -13.43
C LEU A 396 6.68 10.96 -12.89
N GLU A 397 6.57 10.45 -11.69
CA GLU A 397 5.30 10.40 -10.97
C GLU A 397 5.03 11.75 -10.31
N ILE A 398 3.95 12.43 -10.72
CA ILE A 398 3.37 13.55 -9.98
C ILE A 398 2.16 13.01 -9.22
N PHE A 399 2.27 12.97 -7.89
CA PHE A 399 1.27 12.35 -7.02
C PHE A 399 0.07 13.28 -6.79
N ALA A 400 -0.63 13.62 -7.90
CA ALA A 400 -1.73 14.58 -7.97
C ALA A 400 -2.67 14.22 -9.14
N PRO A 401 -3.88 14.79 -9.23
CA PRO A 401 -4.86 14.43 -10.24
C PRO A 401 -4.55 15.08 -11.61
N ILE A 402 -3.48 14.64 -12.24
CA ILE A 402 -3.07 15.03 -13.60
C ILE A 402 -3.17 13.79 -14.48
N LEU A 403 -4.00 13.85 -15.53
CA LEU A 403 -4.15 12.79 -16.52
C LEU A 403 -3.54 13.22 -17.85
N TYR A 404 -2.57 12.44 -18.33
CA TYR A 404 -1.94 12.61 -19.63
C TYR A 404 -2.69 11.82 -20.69
N VAL A 405 -3.14 12.47 -21.76
CA VAL A 405 -3.78 11.86 -22.92
C VAL A 405 -2.77 11.79 -24.05
N LEU A 406 -2.57 10.57 -24.57
CA LEU A 406 -1.67 10.26 -25.68
C LEU A 406 -2.45 9.54 -26.78
N GLU A 407 -2.18 9.85 -28.05
CA GLU A 407 -2.80 9.19 -29.19
C GLU A 407 -1.83 8.16 -29.80
N PHE A 408 -2.35 7.00 -30.20
CA PHE A 408 -1.57 5.94 -30.82
C PHE A 408 -2.29 5.34 -32.05
N GLU A 409 -1.56 4.59 -32.88
CA GLU A 409 -2.10 3.94 -34.09
C GLU A 409 -2.14 2.42 -33.99
N THR A 410 -1.13 1.78 -33.41
CA THR A 410 -1.04 0.32 -33.35
C THR A 410 -0.79 -0.19 -31.93
N LEU A 411 -1.23 -1.42 -31.65
CA LEU A 411 -1.04 -2.05 -30.35
C LEU A 411 0.45 -2.19 -29.99
N ASP A 412 1.28 -2.59 -30.94
CA ASP A 412 2.73 -2.76 -30.73
C ASP A 412 3.41 -1.44 -30.39
N GLU A 413 2.98 -0.32 -31.02
CA GLU A 413 3.49 1.00 -30.71
C GLU A 413 3.14 1.40 -29.28
N VAL A 414 1.88 1.27 -28.89
CA VAL A 414 1.42 1.71 -27.58
C VAL A 414 1.95 0.85 -26.45
N ILE A 415 2.14 -0.46 -26.65
CA ILE A 415 2.81 -1.32 -25.66
C ILE A 415 4.24 -0.83 -25.40
N ARG A 416 5.00 -0.49 -26.46
CA ARG A 416 6.35 0.06 -26.29
C ARG A 416 6.34 1.37 -25.49
N TRP A 417 5.42 2.28 -25.76
CA TRP A 417 5.30 3.56 -25.01
C TRP A 417 4.82 3.33 -23.59
N HIS A 418 3.91 2.39 -23.40
CA HIS A 418 3.43 2.00 -22.08
C HIS A 418 4.57 1.51 -21.19
N ASN A 419 5.43 0.65 -21.71
CA ASN A 419 6.55 0.05 -20.99
C ASN A 419 7.77 1.00 -20.86
N ASP A 420 7.85 2.12 -21.64
CA ASP A 420 8.96 3.08 -21.60
C ASP A 420 8.87 4.06 -20.42
N VAL A 421 8.64 3.53 -19.22
CA VAL A 421 8.71 4.27 -17.94
C VAL A 421 9.44 3.43 -16.90
N PRO A 422 10.07 4.08 -15.91
CA PRO A 422 10.81 3.35 -14.87
C PRO A 422 9.93 2.49 -13.98
N GLN A 423 8.66 2.84 -13.82
CA GLN A 423 7.71 2.17 -12.94
C GLN A 423 6.98 1.03 -13.68
N GLY A 424 6.47 0.06 -12.92
CA GLY A 424 5.70 -1.07 -13.45
C GLY A 424 4.69 -1.63 -12.44
N LEU A 425 3.80 -0.77 -11.90
CA LEU A 425 2.84 -1.25 -10.90
C LEU A 425 1.58 -1.81 -11.55
N SER A 426 0.78 -0.96 -12.21
CA SER A 426 -0.53 -1.35 -12.73
C SER A 426 -0.77 -0.83 -14.14
N SER A 427 -1.52 -1.60 -14.91
CA SER A 427 -1.86 -1.32 -16.30
C SER A 427 -3.22 -1.87 -16.67
N ALA A 428 -3.85 -1.33 -17.73
CA ALA A 428 -5.08 -1.89 -18.26
C ALA A 428 -5.22 -1.70 -19.77
N LEU A 429 -5.90 -2.65 -20.41
CA LEU A 429 -6.30 -2.60 -21.81
C LEU A 429 -7.82 -2.73 -21.91
N PHE A 430 -8.46 -1.86 -22.69
CA PHE A 430 -9.87 -1.97 -23.05
C PHE A 430 -10.01 -2.39 -24.51
N THR A 431 -10.60 -3.56 -24.77
CA THR A 431 -10.79 -4.16 -26.08
C THR A 431 -11.84 -5.27 -26.03
N THR A 432 -12.43 -5.59 -27.16
CA THR A 432 -13.25 -6.81 -27.38
C THR A 432 -12.46 -7.88 -28.16
N SER A 433 -11.26 -7.56 -28.64
CA SER A 433 -10.37 -8.48 -29.34
C SER A 433 -9.63 -9.40 -28.39
N LEU A 434 -9.91 -10.70 -28.46
CA LEU A 434 -9.15 -11.70 -27.69
C LEU A 434 -7.66 -11.65 -28.04
N ASN A 435 -7.31 -11.45 -29.32
CA ASN A 435 -5.91 -11.38 -29.74
C ASN A 435 -5.19 -10.18 -29.09
N ALA A 436 -5.81 -8.99 -29.07
CA ALA A 436 -5.22 -7.82 -28.41
C ALA A 436 -5.07 -8.04 -26.89
N ALA A 437 -6.07 -8.64 -26.23
CA ALA A 437 -6.02 -8.96 -24.82
C ALA A 437 -4.90 -9.93 -24.49
N GLU A 438 -4.80 -11.06 -25.23
CA GLU A 438 -3.75 -12.06 -25.00
C GLU A 438 -2.35 -11.51 -25.33
N THR A 439 -2.21 -10.66 -26.36
CA THR A 439 -0.95 -9.96 -26.66
C THR A 439 -0.52 -9.07 -25.49
N PHE A 440 -1.46 -8.29 -24.93
CA PHE A 440 -1.17 -7.40 -23.80
C PHE A 440 -0.81 -8.14 -22.52
N LEU A 441 -1.38 -9.33 -22.28
CA LEU A 441 -1.10 -10.18 -21.12
C LEU A 441 0.10 -11.12 -21.30
N SER A 442 0.64 -11.22 -22.51
CA SER A 442 1.77 -12.09 -22.82
C SER A 442 3.11 -11.47 -22.40
N PRO A 443 4.24 -12.22 -22.47
CA PRO A 443 5.57 -11.71 -22.13
C PRO A 443 6.04 -10.53 -23.02
N ILE A 444 5.43 -10.27 -24.17
CA ILE A 444 5.71 -9.11 -25.02
C ILE A 444 4.75 -7.93 -24.76
N GLY A 445 3.80 -8.10 -23.84
CA GLY A 445 2.79 -7.13 -23.49
C GLY A 445 3.21 -6.19 -22.36
N SER A 446 2.31 -5.98 -21.39
CA SER A 446 2.58 -5.13 -20.23
C SER A 446 3.65 -5.72 -19.32
N ASP A 447 4.60 -4.89 -18.90
CA ASP A 447 5.66 -5.23 -17.94
C ASP A 447 5.32 -4.87 -16.49
N CYS A 448 4.04 -4.59 -16.20
CA CYS A 448 3.56 -4.27 -14.86
C CYS A 448 3.25 -5.52 -14.04
N GLY A 449 3.33 -5.39 -12.71
CA GLY A 449 2.92 -6.44 -11.80
C GLY A 449 1.42 -6.73 -11.81
N ILE A 450 0.60 -5.74 -12.20
CA ILE A 450 -0.85 -5.86 -12.37
C ILE A 450 -1.20 -5.47 -13.82
N ALA A 451 -1.81 -6.39 -14.56
CA ALA A 451 -2.27 -6.17 -15.93
C ALA A 451 -3.74 -6.59 -16.04
N ASN A 452 -4.60 -5.64 -16.33
CA ASN A 452 -6.05 -5.83 -16.37
C ASN A 452 -6.62 -5.71 -17.78
N VAL A 453 -7.73 -6.39 -18.04
CA VAL A 453 -8.48 -6.25 -19.30
C VAL A 453 -9.92 -5.86 -18.97
N ASN A 454 -10.40 -4.76 -19.58
CA ASN A 454 -11.74 -4.20 -19.41
C ASN A 454 -12.09 -3.82 -17.96
N ILE A 455 -11.07 -3.55 -17.14
CA ILE A 455 -11.17 -2.94 -15.80
C ILE A 455 -10.02 -1.94 -15.66
N GLY A 456 -10.14 -0.95 -14.75
CA GLY A 456 -9.13 0.11 -14.56
C GLY A 456 -7.86 -0.35 -13.83
N THR A 457 -6.94 0.58 -13.61
CA THR A 457 -5.67 0.36 -12.90
C THR A 457 -5.82 0.31 -11.38
N SER A 458 -6.91 0.86 -10.83
CA SER A 458 -7.21 0.89 -9.39
C SER A 458 -8.28 -0.14 -9.05
N GLY A 459 -8.13 -0.83 -7.93
CA GLY A 459 -9.06 -1.87 -7.52
C GLY A 459 -8.33 -3.20 -7.30
N ALA A 460 -7.36 -3.21 -6.38
CA ALA A 460 -6.77 -4.45 -5.91
C ALA A 460 -7.82 -5.29 -5.17
N GLU A 461 -7.82 -6.59 -5.42
CA GLU A 461 -8.65 -7.55 -4.72
C GLU A 461 -7.78 -8.38 -3.76
N ILE A 462 -8.27 -8.58 -2.54
CA ILE A 462 -7.50 -9.22 -1.47
C ILE A 462 -7.02 -10.65 -1.81
N GLY A 463 -7.71 -11.37 -2.68
CA GLY A 463 -7.31 -12.71 -3.12
C GLY A 463 -6.06 -12.74 -4.00
N GLY A 464 -5.74 -11.63 -4.66
CA GLY A 464 -4.57 -11.48 -5.53
C GLY A 464 -3.34 -10.98 -4.77
N ALA A 465 -2.14 -11.34 -5.26
CA ALA A 465 -0.91 -10.73 -4.79
C ALA A 465 -0.77 -9.33 -5.40
N PHE A 466 -0.58 -8.32 -4.55
CA PHE A 466 -0.39 -6.92 -4.96
C PHE A 466 1.10 -6.59 -5.02
N GLY A 467 1.51 -5.90 -6.06
CA GLY A 467 2.88 -5.38 -6.18
C GLY A 467 3.28 -5.09 -7.61
N GLY A 468 4.40 -4.40 -7.74
CA GLY A 468 4.93 -3.93 -9.01
C GLY A 468 6.29 -4.52 -9.39
N GLU A 469 6.76 -4.06 -10.53
CA GLU A 469 8.05 -4.40 -11.13
C GLU A 469 8.87 -3.11 -11.34
N LYS A 470 10.12 -3.26 -11.73
CA LYS A 470 11.06 -2.16 -12.02
C LYS A 470 11.22 -1.21 -10.80
N GLU A 471 11.14 0.12 -11.03
CA GLU A 471 11.31 1.10 -9.94
C GLU A 471 10.07 1.25 -9.02
N THR A 472 8.99 0.50 -9.26
CA THR A 472 7.92 0.34 -8.28
C THR A 472 8.39 -0.48 -7.08
N GLY A 473 9.49 -1.19 -7.22
CA GLY A 473 10.08 -2.00 -6.16
C GLY A 473 9.98 -3.49 -6.46
N GLY A 474 9.79 -4.31 -5.44
CA GLY A 474 9.72 -5.76 -5.60
C GLY A 474 9.16 -6.45 -4.39
N GLY A 475 8.69 -7.66 -4.61
CA GLY A 475 7.91 -8.43 -3.67
C GLY A 475 6.44 -8.40 -4.01
N ARG A 476 5.64 -8.98 -3.13
CA ARG A 476 4.17 -8.95 -3.22
C ARG A 476 3.57 -8.87 -1.83
N GLU A 477 2.49 -8.13 -1.71
CA GLU A 477 1.68 -7.97 -0.50
C GLU A 477 0.30 -8.58 -0.69
N SER A 478 -0.52 -8.57 0.35
CA SER A 478 -1.92 -8.95 0.33
C SER A 478 -2.11 -10.46 0.12
N GLY A 479 -2.79 -10.89 -0.95
CA GLY A 479 -3.27 -12.24 -1.15
C GLY A 479 -2.31 -13.23 -1.81
N SER A 480 -2.89 -14.29 -2.36
CA SER A 480 -2.16 -15.37 -3.05
C SER A 480 -1.05 -15.98 -2.17
N ASP A 481 0.16 -16.02 -2.68
CA ASP A 481 1.34 -16.56 -2.01
C ASP A 481 2.25 -15.47 -1.38
N ALA A 482 1.77 -14.24 -1.25
CA ALA A 482 2.49 -13.11 -0.64
C ALA A 482 2.97 -13.43 0.79
N TRP A 483 2.26 -14.32 1.52
CA TRP A 483 2.65 -14.80 2.83
C TRP A 483 4.07 -15.39 2.88
N LYS A 484 4.59 -15.90 1.77
CA LYS A 484 5.97 -16.43 1.68
C LYS A 484 7.03 -15.36 1.92
N SER A 485 6.71 -14.09 1.69
CA SER A 485 7.59 -12.95 1.98
C SER A 485 7.87 -12.79 3.48
N TYR A 486 6.94 -13.21 4.32
CA TYR A 486 7.02 -13.13 5.79
C TYR A 486 7.58 -14.41 6.44
N MET A 487 8.04 -15.37 5.64
CA MET A 487 8.56 -16.62 6.15
C MET A 487 9.90 -16.99 5.53
N ARG A 488 10.66 -17.83 6.20
CA ARG A 488 11.85 -18.45 5.66
C ARG A 488 11.56 -19.89 5.28
N ARG A 489 11.92 -20.26 4.07
CA ARG A 489 11.82 -21.63 3.58
C ARG A 489 13.02 -22.45 4.07
N GLN A 490 12.77 -23.65 4.56
CA GLN A 490 13.77 -24.61 4.99
C GLN A 490 13.56 -25.93 4.25
N THR A 491 14.59 -26.38 3.54
CA THR A 491 14.63 -27.73 2.96
C THR A 491 15.13 -28.70 4.00
N VAL A 492 14.42 -29.81 4.17
CA VAL A 492 14.71 -30.85 5.16
C VAL A 492 14.88 -32.17 4.44
N THR A 493 15.93 -32.89 4.80
CA THR A 493 16.14 -34.30 4.39
C THR A 493 16.28 -35.16 5.65
N ILE A 494 15.48 -36.19 5.76
CA ILE A 494 15.56 -37.18 6.86
C ILE A 494 16.04 -38.48 6.27
N ASN A 495 17.19 -38.95 6.74
CA ASN A 495 17.66 -40.31 6.54
C ASN A 495 17.06 -41.23 7.65
N TRP A 496 16.32 -42.24 7.25
CA TRP A 496 15.75 -43.26 8.18
C TRP A 496 16.37 -44.64 7.98
N SER A 497 17.65 -44.65 7.51
CA SER A 497 18.47 -45.86 7.39
C SER A 497 19.78 -45.74 8.19
N ASP A 498 20.48 -46.85 8.34
CA ASP A 498 21.81 -46.89 8.96
C ASP A 498 22.95 -46.62 7.94
N GLU A 499 22.60 -46.38 6.67
CA GLU A 499 23.54 -46.10 5.58
C GLU A 499 23.61 -44.61 5.29
N LEU A 500 24.80 -44.09 5.01
CA LEU A 500 25.03 -42.73 4.59
C LEU A 500 25.63 -42.70 3.17
N PRO A 501 24.79 -42.80 2.12
CA PRO A 501 25.29 -42.69 0.75
C PRO A 501 25.76 -41.25 0.51
N LEU A 502 27.09 -41.10 0.40
CA LEU A 502 27.70 -39.82 0.11
C LEU A 502 27.51 -39.43 -1.36
N ALA A 503 27.43 -38.14 -1.63
CA ALA A 503 27.35 -37.64 -2.99
C ALA A 503 28.58 -38.05 -3.78
N GLN A 504 28.40 -38.31 -5.09
CA GLN A 504 29.48 -38.61 -6.04
C GLN A 504 30.28 -39.90 -5.74
N GLY A 505 29.74 -40.83 -4.92
CA GLY A 505 30.41 -42.08 -4.63
C GLY A 505 31.70 -41.94 -3.84
N ILE A 506 31.86 -40.85 -3.08
CA ILE A 506 33.02 -40.63 -2.21
C ILE A 506 32.94 -41.61 -1.03
N GLU A 507 33.99 -42.40 -0.79
CA GLU A 507 34.15 -43.26 0.37
C GLU A 507 35.26 -42.74 1.27
N PHE A 508 34.98 -42.61 2.56
CA PHE A 508 36.00 -42.35 3.56
C PHE A 508 36.44 -43.66 4.21
N PRO A 509 37.74 -43.96 4.34
CA PRO A 509 38.20 -45.10 5.07
C PRO A 509 38.07 -44.81 6.58
N LEU A 510 36.90 -45.13 7.13
CA LEU A 510 36.63 -45.01 8.56
C LEU A 510 36.66 -46.35 9.24
#